data_35662f55b8229ce108381d60581ace5d
#
_entry.id   35662f55b8229ce108381d60581ace5d
#
_cell.length_a   1.000
_cell.length_b   1.000
_cell.length_c   1.000
_cell.angle_alpha   90.00
_cell.angle_beta   90.00
_cell.angle_gamma   90.00
#
_symmetry.space_group_name_H-M   'P 1'
#
loop_
_entity.id
_entity.type
_entity.pdbx_description
1 polymer ?
#
loop_
_entity_poly.entity_id
_entity_poly.type
_entity_poly.pdbx_seq_one_letter_code
_entity_poly.pdbx_strand_id
1 'polypeptide(L)'
;SGAHPVLTLRVQQAFGWTDTPRLLDGRVPLVLHLTDPAGRPAAVTSDLTSFWAGPYRDVRAQLRGRYPKHPWPEDPLHAEPTNRAKRRS
;
A
#
# COMPACT_ATOMS: atom_id res chain seq x y z
N SER A 1 -4.86 26.10 2.89
CA SER A 1 -5.12 25.71 2.33
C SER A 1 -5.68 24.42 1.78
N GLY A 2 -5.87 23.47 2.29
CA GLY A 2 -6.52 22.32 1.79
C GLY A 2 -5.64 21.20 1.35
N ALA A 3 -4.36 21.39 1.42
CA ALA A 3 -3.48 20.31 1.08
C ALA A 3 -3.54 19.26 2.18
N HIS A 4 -3.64 18.01 1.76
CA HIS A 4 -3.63 16.90 2.70
C HIS A 4 -2.25 16.30 2.75
N PRO A 5 -1.78 15.90 3.92
CA PRO A 5 -0.50 15.23 4.00
C PRO A 5 -0.53 13.91 3.24
N VAL A 6 0.56 13.61 2.57
CA VAL A 6 0.66 12.45 1.70
C VAL A 6 1.83 11.59 2.16
N LEU A 7 1.60 10.29 2.19
CA LEU A 7 2.67 9.33 2.42
C LEU A 7 2.73 8.42 1.20
N THR A 8 3.90 8.34 0.59
CA THR A 8 4.11 7.51 -0.59
C THR A 8 4.90 6.28 -0.19
N LEU A 9 4.38 5.11 -0.55
CA LEU A 9 5.10 3.86 -0.28
C LEU A 9 4.62 2.80 -1.26
N ARG A 10 5.42 1.76 -1.40
CA ARG A 10 5.03 0.66 -2.26
C ARG A 10 3.90 -0.13 -1.63
N VAL A 11 3.05 -0.71 -2.46
CA VAL A 11 1.92 -1.50 -1.96
C VAL A 11 2.39 -2.57 -0.98
N GLN A 12 3.47 -3.26 -1.31
CA GLN A 12 3.92 -4.35 -0.47
C GLN A 12 4.45 -3.89 0.88
N GLN A 13 4.79 -2.63 1.02
CA GLN A 13 5.23 -2.11 2.31
C GLN A 13 4.08 -1.91 3.27
N ALA A 14 2.87 -1.86 2.75
CA ALA A 14 1.69 -1.67 3.60
C ALA A 14 0.99 -2.98 3.96
N PHE A 15 1.47 -4.12 3.47
CA PHE A 15 0.84 -5.38 3.86
C PHE A 15 0.85 -5.51 5.38
N GLY A 16 -0.26 -5.98 5.92
CA GLY A 16 -0.39 -6.16 7.35
C GLY A 16 -0.85 -4.93 8.11
N TRP A 17 -0.87 -3.79 7.46
CA TRP A 17 -1.35 -2.56 8.11
C TRP A 17 -2.86 -2.60 8.17
N THR A 18 -3.40 -2.50 9.37
CA THR A 18 -4.85 -2.54 9.53
C THR A 18 -5.46 -1.16 9.63
N ASP A 19 -4.66 -0.16 9.98
CA ASP A 19 -5.14 1.20 10.13
C ASP A 19 -4.39 2.14 9.21
N THR A 20 -5.08 3.17 8.76
CA THR A 20 -4.45 4.20 7.95
C THR A 20 -3.64 5.11 8.89
N PRO A 21 -2.37 5.38 8.58
CA PRO A 21 -1.58 6.28 9.42
C PRO A 21 -2.17 7.68 9.46
N ARG A 22 -1.94 8.37 10.58
CA ARG A 22 -2.45 9.71 10.77
C ARG A 22 -1.39 10.57 11.45
N LEU A 23 -1.60 11.86 11.38
CA LEU A 23 -0.73 12.83 12.03
C LEU A 23 -1.48 13.51 13.18
N LEU A 24 -0.75 14.28 13.98
CA LEU A 24 -1.32 15.10 15.04
C LEU A 24 -2.24 14.31 15.96
N ASP A 25 -1.65 13.31 16.58
CA ASP A 25 -2.38 12.46 17.54
C ASP A 25 -3.58 11.76 16.91
N GLY A 26 -3.43 11.41 15.65
CA GLY A 26 -4.47 10.65 14.99
C GLY A 26 -5.59 11.49 14.43
N ARG A 27 -5.47 12.83 14.50
CA ARG A 27 -6.56 13.68 14.04
C ARG A 27 -6.53 14.01 12.56
N VAL A 28 -5.34 13.93 11.95
CA VAL A 28 -5.21 14.28 10.54
C VAL A 28 -4.87 13.03 9.75
N PRO A 29 -5.80 12.53 8.93
CA PRO A 29 -5.53 11.33 8.14
C PRO A 29 -4.53 11.62 7.03
N LEU A 30 -3.75 10.61 6.70
CA LEU A 30 -2.82 10.69 5.58
C LEU A 30 -3.48 10.14 4.33
N VAL A 31 -3.16 10.75 3.20
CA VAL A 31 -3.50 10.17 1.92
C VAL A 31 -2.34 9.28 1.52
N LEU A 32 -2.62 8.04 1.23
CA LEU A 32 -1.59 7.08 0.85
C LEU A 32 -1.50 6.98 -0.65
N HIS A 33 -0.34 7.30 -1.19
CA HIS A 33 -0.04 7.10 -2.60
C HIS A 33 0.74 5.79 -2.69
N LEU A 34 0.06 4.75 -3.12
CA LEU A 34 0.66 3.42 -3.17
C LEU A 34 1.26 3.19 -4.55
N THR A 35 2.48 2.68 -4.57
CA THR A 35 3.19 2.49 -5.82
C THR A 35 3.48 1.02 -6.05
N ASP A 36 3.82 0.70 -7.29
CA ASP A 36 4.27 -0.64 -7.64
C ASP A 36 5.75 -0.79 -7.24
N PRO A 37 6.33 -1.99 -7.40
CA PRO A 37 7.73 -2.18 -7.04
C PRO A 37 8.71 -1.27 -7.76
N ALA A 38 8.35 -0.73 -8.90
CA ALA A 38 9.21 0.20 -9.62
C ALA A 38 8.98 1.65 -9.23
N GLY A 39 8.02 1.89 -8.32
CA GLY A 39 7.76 3.24 -7.86
C GLY A 39 6.73 3.99 -8.66
N ARG A 40 6.04 3.34 -9.59
CA ARG A 40 5.00 3.99 -10.37
C ARG A 40 3.69 3.99 -9.61
N PRO A 41 2.85 5.00 -9.80
CA PRO A 41 1.57 5.04 -9.10
C PRO A 41 0.72 3.81 -9.38
N ALA A 42 0.16 3.24 -8.34
CA ALA A 42 -0.72 2.09 -8.45
C ALA A 42 -2.09 2.39 -7.87
N ALA A 43 -2.16 3.11 -6.76
CA ALA A 43 -3.43 3.42 -6.13
C ALA A 43 -3.27 4.57 -5.17
N VAL A 44 -4.38 5.19 -4.81
CA VAL A 44 -4.43 6.26 -3.82
C VAL A 44 -5.59 5.95 -2.89
N THR A 45 -5.35 6.02 -1.59
CA THR A 45 -6.43 5.79 -0.64
C THR A 45 -6.17 6.56 0.64
N SER A 46 -7.24 6.98 1.30
CA SER A 46 -7.17 7.53 2.64
C SER A 46 -7.80 6.59 3.65
N ASP A 47 -8.22 5.40 3.21
CA ASP A 47 -8.80 4.39 4.08
C ASP A 47 -8.23 3.04 3.67
N LEU A 48 -7.16 2.65 4.34
CA LEU A 48 -6.42 1.46 3.95
C LEU A 48 -7.25 0.19 4.15
N THR A 49 -8.04 0.15 5.21
CA THR A 49 -8.88 -1.02 5.46
C THR A 49 -9.84 -1.27 4.30
N SER A 50 -10.49 -0.21 3.83
CA SER A 50 -11.40 -0.33 2.70
C SER A 50 -10.65 -0.67 1.42
N PHE A 51 -9.44 -0.15 1.28
CA PHE A 51 -8.64 -0.48 0.11
C PHE A 51 -8.36 -1.98 0.04
N TRP A 52 -7.94 -2.57 1.17
CA TRP A 52 -7.68 -4.01 1.19
C TRP A 52 -8.91 -4.83 0.89
N ALA A 53 -10.09 -4.33 1.29
CA ALA A 53 -11.32 -5.09 1.13
C ALA A 53 -11.88 -5.04 -0.28
N GLY A 54 -11.48 -4.08 -1.08
CA GLY A 54 -12.04 -3.91 -2.41
C GLY A 54 -11.02 -3.63 -3.50
N PRO A 55 -10.55 -2.39 -3.62
CA PRO A 55 -9.68 -2.01 -4.76
C PRO A 55 -8.41 -2.84 -4.88
N TYR A 56 -7.90 -3.35 -3.78
CA TYR A 56 -6.68 -4.14 -3.82
C TYR A 56 -6.79 -5.32 -4.78
N ARG A 57 -7.98 -5.91 -4.90
CA ARG A 57 -8.15 -7.06 -5.79
C ARG A 57 -7.69 -6.74 -7.21
N ASP A 58 -8.10 -5.58 -7.72
CA ASP A 58 -7.73 -5.18 -9.07
C ASP A 58 -6.26 -4.79 -9.17
N VAL A 59 -5.76 -4.09 -8.15
CA VAL A 59 -4.36 -3.72 -8.10
C VAL A 59 -3.49 -4.97 -8.06
N ARG A 60 -3.89 -5.95 -7.24
CA ARG A 60 -3.15 -7.20 -7.13
C ARG A 60 -3.07 -7.91 -8.48
N ALA A 61 -4.17 -7.95 -9.20
CA ALA A 61 -4.19 -8.62 -10.50
C ALA A 61 -3.21 -7.97 -11.47
N GLN A 62 -3.16 -6.64 -11.46
CA GLN A 62 -2.23 -5.93 -12.32
C GLN A 62 -0.78 -6.16 -11.90
N LEU A 63 -0.53 -6.12 -10.60
CA LEU A 63 0.84 -6.27 -10.12
C LEU A 63 1.36 -7.69 -10.30
N ARG A 64 0.49 -8.67 -10.17
CA ARG A 64 0.89 -10.06 -10.45
C ARG A 64 1.30 -10.23 -11.90
N GLY A 65 0.62 -9.54 -12.79
CA GLY A 65 0.96 -9.62 -14.20
C GLY A 65 2.29 -8.99 -14.54
N ARG A 66 2.60 -7.86 -13.90
CA ARG A 66 3.85 -7.17 -14.20
C ARG A 66 5.02 -7.65 -13.37
N TYR A 67 4.77 -8.06 -12.14
CA TYR A 67 5.83 -8.41 -11.20
C TYR A 67 5.56 -9.77 -10.60
N PRO A 68 5.58 -10.82 -11.42
CA PRO A 68 5.20 -12.16 -10.93
C PRO A 68 6.15 -12.75 -9.90
N LYS A 69 7.34 -12.16 -9.77
CA LYS A 69 8.31 -12.69 -8.81
C LYS A 69 8.12 -12.16 -7.41
N HIS A 70 7.30 -11.13 -7.25
CA HIS A 70 6.96 -10.61 -5.92
C HIS A 70 5.75 -11.34 -5.39
N PRO A 71 5.67 -11.53 -4.07
CA PRO A 71 4.46 -12.11 -3.49
C PRO A 71 3.31 -11.10 -3.49
N TRP A 72 2.17 -11.54 -3.95
CA TRP A 72 0.97 -10.71 -3.96
C TRP A 72 -0.13 -11.49 -3.26
N PRO A 73 -0.19 -11.43 -1.90
CA PRO A 73 -1.12 -12.26 -1.14
C PRO A 73 -2.56 -11.91 -1.42
N GLU A 74 -3.42 -12.89 -1.32
CA GLU A 74 -4.85 -12.65 -1.42
C GLU A 74 -5.38 -11.98 -0.16
N ASP A 75 -4.68 -12.18 0.96
CA ASP A 75 -5.08 -11.61 2.23
C ASP A 75 -4.00 -10.65 2.71
N PRO A 76 -4.03 -9.40 2.25
CA PRO A 76 -2.96 -8.48 2.60
C PRO A 76 -2.94 -8.08 4.07
N LEU A 77 -4.06 -8.21 4.76
CA LEU A 77 -4.09 -7.88 6.19
C LEU A 77 -3.28 -8.83 7.02
N HIS A 78 -3.14 -10.08 6.57
CA HIS A 78 -2.38 -11.08 7.31
C HIS A 78 -1.03 -11.37 6.68
N ALA A 79 -0.61 -10.53 5.74
CA ALA A 79 0.69 -10.67 5.12
C ALA A 79 1.70 -9.79 5.81
N GLU A 80 2.96 -10.07 5.64
CA GLU A 80 4.00 -9.24 6.21
C GLU A 80 4.46 -8.20 5.21
N PRO A 81 4.74 -7.00 5.67
CA PRO A 81 5.22 -5.97 4.75
C PRO A 81 6.59 -6.33 4.20
N THR A 82 6.80 -5.91 2.97
CA THR A 82 8.07 -6.12 2.28
C THR A 82 8.68 -4.76 1.99
N ASN A 83 9.78 -4.46 2.68
CA ASN A 83 10.35 -3.17 2.57
C ASN A 83 11.32 -2.98 1.48
N ARG A 84 11.76 -3.99 0.86
CA ARG A 84 12.80 -3.79 -0.06
C ARG A 84 12.68 -4.69 -1.23
N ALA A 85 13.27 -4.25 -2.28
CA ALA A 85 13.20 -5.01 -3.47
C ALA A 85 14.17 -6.16 -3.43
N LYS A 86 15.11 -6.13 -2.54
CA LYS A 86 16.03 -7.15 -2.56
C LYS A 86 16.70 -7.40 -1.31
N ARG A 87 17.27 -7.88 -1.04
CA ARG A 87 17.80 -8.03 0.03
C ARG A 87 18.79 -8.63 0.25
N ARG A 88 19.32 -8.83 0.51
CA ARG A 88 20.04 -9.29 0.80
C ARG A 88 20.31 -9.69 1.54
N SER A 89 20.32 -10.09 1.83
CA SER A 89 20.58 -10.39 2.58
C SER A 89 21.08 -10.75 3.02
#